data_21da6e97a126395d983d97576fbc5cd7
#
_entry.id   21da6e97a126395d983d97576fbc5cd7
#
_cell.length_a   1.000
_cell.length_b   1.000
_cell.length_c   1.000
_cell.angle_alpha   90.00
_cell.angle_beta   90.00
_cell.angle_gamma   90.00
#
_symmetry.space_group_name_H-M   'P 1'
#
loop_
_entity.id
_entity.type
_entity.pdbx_description
1 polymer ?
#
loop_
_entity_poly.entity_id
_entity_poly.type
_entity_poly.pdbx_seq_one_letter_code
_entity_poly.pdbx_strand_id
1 'polypeptide(L)'
;MIVLSDNDVILKLAQCDLLKYLPEIIGRNPSEIFIGPNTRFQLLLPKRPEKACARCGSEEVYRNLSDFLSTVQEIPEIQDESLFSLLGEIPHIDSGEQLLLASCMENSGSLFMTGDKRCLQAVMDNQAIVARVHSRLLDSVVTFESALLLSVASLGFEAVYKQLILNPKPDAMLKLAIRDCQQHSVCGCLLSYTRQFYEYLAFKDRLPARTMYL
;
A
#
# COMPACT_ATOMS: atom_id res chain seq x y z
N MET A 1 -12.90 9.45 4.79
CA MET A 1 -11.55 8.92 5.13
C MET A 1 -10.76 8.92 3.85
N ILE A 2 -9.62 9.53 3.84
CA ILE A 2 -8.74 9.68 2.67
C ILE A 2 -7.74 8.51 2.68
N VAL A 3 -7.51 7.90 1.53
CA VAL A 3 -6.47 6.87 1.35
C VAL A 3 -5.29 7.52 0.67
N LEU A 4 -4.17 7.57 1.35
CA LEU A 4 -2.90 8.03 0.81
C LEU A 4 -2.11 6.82 0.37
N SER A 5 -1.74 6.74 -0.91
CA SER A 5 -1.16 5.55 -1.51
C SER A 5 0.23 5.82 -2.07
N ASP A 6 1.17 4.99 -1.69
CA ASP A 6 2.52 4.94 -2.23
C ASP A 6 2.53 4.25 -3.62
N ASN A 7 3.42 4.74 -4.50
CA ASN A 7 3.59 4.23 -5.86
C ASN A 7 3.93 2.73 -5.91
N ASP A 8 4.69 2.22 -4.94
CA ASP A 8 5.11 0.82 -4.89
C ASP A 8 3.90 -0.10 -4.69
N VAL A 9 2.99 0.24 -3.76
CA VAL A 9 1.77 -0.55 -3.52
C VAL A 9 0.84 -0.50 -4.73
N ILE A 10 0.65 0.68 -5.33
CA ILE A 10 -0.17 0.83 -6.54
C ILE A 10 0.34 -0.10 -7.64
N LEU A 11 1.64 -0.04 -7.92
CA LEU A 11 2.26 -0.85 -8.97
C LEU A 11 2.15 -2.35 -8.67
N LYS A 12 2.46 -2.77 -7.45
CA LYS A 12 2.38 -4.18 -7.05
C LYS A 12 0.96 -4.73 -7.13
N LEU A 13 -0.05 -3.96 -6.68
CA LEU A 13 -1.44 -4.36 -6.83
C LEU A 13 -1.88 -4.42 -8.30
N ALA A 14 -1.41 -3.49 -9.14
CA ALA A 14 -1.66 -3.55 -10.58
C ALA A 14 -1.04 -4.80 -11.20
N GLN A 15 0.22 -5.12 -10.88
CA GLN A 15 0.91 -6.31 -11.36
C GLN A 15 0.24 -7.62 -10.92
N CYS A 16 -0.46 -7.62 -9.77
CA CYS A 16 -1.28 -8.74 -9.31
C CYS A 16 -2.70 -8.74 -9.89
N ASP A 17 -3.04 -7.77 -10.75
CA ASP A 17 -4.41 -7.53 -11.27
C ASP A 17 -5.48 -7.35 -10.16
N LEU A 18 -5.05 -6.83 -9.02
CA LEU A 18 -5.91 -6.57 -7.85
C LEU A 18 -6.25 -5.09 -7.64
N LEU A 19 -5.55 -4.17 -8.33
CA LEU A 19 -5.72 -2.73 -8.15
C LEU A 19 -7.15 -2.25 -8.41
N LYS A 20 -7.83 -2.82 -9.40
CA LYS A 20 -9.22 -2.49 -9.76
C LYS A 20 -10.23 -2.77 -8.64
N TYR A 21 -9.89 -3.68 -7.72
CA TYR A 21 -10.73 -4.03 -6.57
C TYR A 21 -10.38 -3.23 -5.31
N LEU A 22 -9.29 -2.45 -5.33
CA LEU A 22 -8.82 -1.72 -4.15
C LEU A 22 -9.92 -0.85 -3.51
N PRO A 23 -10.70 -0.04 -4.27
CA PRO A 23 -11.75 0.78 -3.67
C PRO A 23 -12.77 -0.06 -2.87
N GLU A 24 -13.21 -1.18 -3.42
CA GLU A 24 -14.12 -2.12 -2.77
C GLU A 24 -13.48 -2.75 -1.52
N ILE A 25 -12.23 -3.21 -1.63
CA ILE A 25 -11.49 -3.88 -0.55
C ILE A 25 -11.37 -2.97 0.67
N ILE A 26 -11.08 -1.68 0.47
CA ILE A 26 -10.93 -0.70 1.54
C ILE A 26 -12.25 0.03 1.87
N GLY A 27 -13.34 -0.24 1.16
CA GLY A 27 -14.66 0.38 1.37
C GLY A 27 -14.65 1.89 1.08
N ARG A 28 -14.03 2.31 -0.02
CA ARG A 28 -13.89 3.72 -0.43
C ARG A 28 -14.19 3.91 -1.90
N ASN A 29 -14.61 5.13 -2.27
CA ASN A 29 -14.70 5.51 -3.67
C ASN A 29 -13.31 5.82 -4.23
N PRO A 30 -13.05 5.59 -5.54
CA PRO A 30 -11.78 5.97 -6.16
C PRO A 30 -11.41 7.44 -5.94
N SER A 31 -12.39 8.34 -5.95
CA SER A 31 -12.20 9.79 -5.70
C SER A 31 -11.76 10.14 -4.27
N GLU A 32 -11.80 9.17 -3.34
CA GLU A 32 -11.28 9.32 -1.98
C GLU A 32 -9.85 8.80 -1.83
N ILE A 33 -9.24 8.31 -2.91
CA ILE A 33 -7.86 7.83 -2.95
C ILE A 33 -6.97 8.94 -3.49
N PHE A 34 -5.93 9.25 -2.75
CA PHE A 34 -4.99 10.32 -3.06
C PHE A 34 -3.60 9.75 -3.32
N ILE A 35 -2.92 10.32 -4.32
CA ILE A 35 -1.59 9.92 -4.79
C ILE A 35 -0.66 11.13 -4.80
N GLY A 36 0.64 10.89 -4.72
CA GLY A 36 1.64 11.95 -4.87
C GLY A 36 1.56 12.64 -6.24
N PRO A 37 1.97 13.93 -6.35
CA PRO A 37 1.82 14.73 -7.58
C PRO A 37 2.58 14.17 -8.78
N ASN A 38 3.66 13.42 -8.54
CA ASN A 38 4.47 12.79 -9.60
C ASN A 38 4.08 11.35 -9.91
N THR A 39 3.12 10.77 -9.20
CA THR A 39 2.75 9.34 -9.30
C THR A 39 2.34 8.95 -10.71
N ARG A 40 1.46 9.71 -11.36
CA ARG A 40 1.03 9.42 -12.74
C ARG A 40 2.21 9.42 -13.70
N PHE A 41 3.10 10.41 -13.59
CA PHE A 41 4.28 10.49 -14.44
C PHE A 41 5.24 9.32 -14.20
N GLN A 42 5.46 8.94 -12.94
CA GLN A 42 6.38 7.86 -12.58
C GLN A 42 5.85 6.48 -12.95
N LEU A 43 4.54 6.26 -12.84
CA LEU A 43 3.95 4.96 -13.11
C LEU A 43 3.63 4.76 -14.59
N LEU A 44 3.08 5.76 -15.27
CA LEU A 44 2.68 5.63 -16.69
C LEU A 44 3.81 5.90 -17.68
N LEU A 45 4.87 6.62 -17.26
CA LEU A 45 6.02 6.97 -18.09
C LEU A 45 5.60 7.52 -19.47
N PRO A 46 4.90 8.66 -19.57
CA PRO A 46 4.24 9.11 -20.81
C PRO A 46 5.20 9.29 -21.99
N LYS A 47 6.50 9.50 -21.74
CA LYS A 47 7.56 9.55 -22.77
C LYS A 47 8.08 8.16 -23.19
N ARG A 48 7.72 7.09 -22.47
CA ARG A 48 8.18 5.71 -22.69
C ARG A 48 7.09 4.70 -22.29
N PRO A 49 5.89 4.76 -22.89
CA PRO A 49 4.75 3.92 -22.49
C PRO A 49 5.03 2.42 -22.63
N GLU A 50 5.88 2.03 -23.59
CA GLU A 50 6.34 0.64 -23.78
C GLU A 50 7.10 0.11 -22.55
N LYS A 51 7.89 0.96 -21.87
CA LYS A 51 8.58 0.57 -20.64
C LYS A 51 7.62 0.44 -19.46
N ALA A 52 6.62 1.32 -19.37
CA ALA A 52 5.59 1.22 -18.36
C ALA A 52 4.75 -0.05 -18.53
N CYS A 53 4.33 -0.35 -19.77
CA CYS A 53 3.62 -1.57 -20.12
C CYS A 53 4.44 -2.83 -19.77
N ALA A 54 5.73 -2.87 -20.16
CA ALA A 54 6.63 -3.98 -19.84
C ALA A 54 6.78 -4.17 -18.31
N ARG A 55 6.80 -3.08 -17.54
CA ARG A 55 6.85 -3.12 -16.08
C ARG A 55 5.54 -3.66 -15.47
N CYS A 56 4.39 -3.34 -16.05
CA CYS A 56 3.10 -3.89 -15.64
C CYS A 56 2.96 -5.39 -15.96
N GLY A 57 3.72 -5.90 -16.94
CA GLY A 57 3.70 -7.30 -17.35
C GLY A 57 2.74 -7.62 -18.50
N SER A 58 1.71 -6.80 -18.72
CA SER A 58 0.79 -6.91 -19.87
C SER A 58 0.16 -5.55 -20.20
N GLU A 59 -0.35 -5.44 -21.43
CA GLU A 59 -1.10 -4.27 -21.88
C GLU A 59 -2.41 -4.06 -21.10
N GLU A 60 -3.08 -5.14 -20.75
CA GLU A 60 -4.31 -5.11 -19.96
C GLU A 60 -4.05 -4.53 -18.56
N VAL A 61 -3.03 -4.99 -17.85
CA VAL A 61 -2.64 -4.46 -16.53
C VAL A 61 -2.21 -3.00 -16.63
N TYR A 62 -1.49 -2.61 -17.67
CA TYR A 62 -1.14 -1.22 -17.92
C TYR A 62 -2.39 -0.33 -18.13
N ARG A 63 -3.36 -0.81 -18.90
CA ARG A 63 -4.64 -0.10 -19.12
C ARG A 63 -5.41 0.05 -17.80
N ASN A 64 -5.57 -1.05 -17.03
CA ASN A 64 -6.23 -1.02 -15.73
C ASN A 64 -5.54 -0.04 -14.76
N LEU A 65 -4.21 0.02 -14.77
CA LEU A 65 -3.44 1.02 -14.00
C LEU A 65 -3.74 2.45 -14.48
N SER A 66 -3.74 2.70 -15.78
CA SER A 66 -4.03 4.00 -16.37
C SER A 66 -5.44 4.47 -16.02
N ASP A 67 -6.42 3.58 -16.15
CA ASP A 67 -7.83 3.86 -15.83
C ASP A 67 -7.97 4.20 -14.34
N PHE A 68 -7.39 3.39 -13.45
CA PHE A 68 -7.38 3.68 -12.01
C PHE A 68 -6.78 5.05 -11.71
N LEU A 69 -5.59 5.34 -12.25
CA LEU A 69 -4.90 6.62 -12.01
C LEU A 69 -5.69 7.84 -12.56
N SER A 70 -6.60 7.63 -13.52
CA SER A 70 -7.48 8.70 -14.01
C SER A 70 -8.60 9.04 -13.03
N THR A 71 -8.96 8.14 -12.13
CA THR A 71 -10.09 8.30 -11.20
C THR A 71 -9.69 8.80 -9.81
N VAL A 72 -8.40 8.70 -9.43
CA VAL A 72 -7.89 9.14 -8.13
C VAL A 72 -7.45 10.60 -8.16
N GLN A 73 -7.27 11.19 -6.98
CA GLN A 73 -6.87 12.59 -6.83
C GLN A 73 -5.39 12.73 -6.47
N GLU A 74 -4.84 13.93 -6.63
CA GLU A 74 -3.50 14.25 -6.14
C GLU A 74 -3.61 14.86 -4.75
N ILE A 75 -2.60 14.55 -3.90
CA ILE A 75 -2.46 15.15 -2.58
C ILE A 75 -2.33 16.66 -2.73
N PRO A 76 -3.14 17.45 -1.99
CA PRO A 76 -3.00 18.90 -1.99
C PRO A 76 -1.66 19.32 -1.37
N GLU A 77 -1.33 20.58 -1.56
CA GLU A 77 -0.12 21.19 -0.99
C GLU A 77 -0.13 21.09 0.54
N ILE A 78 0.99 20.65 1.11
CA ILE A 78 1.17 20.51 2.55
C ILE A 78 1.28 21.90 3.19
N GLN A 79 0.55 22.11 4.27
CA GLN A 79 0.53 23.36 5.00
C GLN A 79 1.51 23.35 6.20
N ASP A 80 1.75 22.20 6.82
CA ASP A 80 2.68 22.06 7.95
C ASP A 80 4.11 21.83 7.45
N GLU A 81 4.76 22.90 6.98
CA GLU A 81 6.15 22.83 6.51
C GLU A 81 7.13 22.41 7.61
N SER A 82 6.82 22.70 8.87
CA SER A 82 7.67 22.35 10.01
C SER A 82 7.68 20.82 10.22
N LEU A 83 6.54 20.19 10.12
CA LEU A 83 6.43 18.72 10.17
C LEU A 83 7.10 18.08 8.95
N PHE A 84 6.89 18.63 7.76
CA PHE A 84 7.52 18.13 6.54
C PHE A 84 9.04 18.15 6.66
N SER A 85 9.62 19.25 7.15
CA SER A 85 11.05 19.40 7.37
C SER A 85 11.55 18.41 8.44
N LEU A 86 10.85 18.26 9.55
CA LEU A 86 11.18 17.31 10.62
C LEU A 86 11.23 15.87 10.10
N LEU A 87 10.28 15.46 9.30
CA LEU A 87 10.25 14.13 8.67
C LEU A 87 11.45 13.91 7.75
N GLY A 88 11.93 14.97 7.09
CA GLY A 88 13.11 14.93 6.24
C GLY A 88 14.43 14.69 6.95
N GLU A 89 14.48 14.94 8.26
CA GLU A 89 15.67 14.68 9.11
C GLU A 89 15.76 13.21 9.56
N ILE A 90 14.68 12.44 9.38
CA ILE A 90 14.62 11.03 9.83
C ILE A 90 15.17 10.11 8.73
N PRO A 91 16.24 9.35 9.00
CA PRO A 91 16.76 8.38 8.06
C PRO A 91 15.69 7.38 7.61
N HIS A 92 15.71 7.01 6.33
CA HIS A 92 14.77 6.08 5.71
C HIS A 92 13.34 6.59 5.53
N ILE A 93 13.10 7.90 5.64
CA ILE A 93 11.88 8.55 5.17
C ILE A 93 12.24 9.40 3.95
N ASP A 94 11.89 8.95 2.76
CA ASP A 94 12.15 9.70 1.53
C ASP A 94 11.12 10.84 1.31
N SER A 95 11.37 11.69 0.31
CA SER A 95 10.51 12.86 0.06
C SER A 95 9.06 12.49 -0.33
N GLY A 96 8.85 11.33 -0.94
CA GLY A 96 7.52 10.82 -1.24
C GLY A 96 6.78 10.40 0.04
N GLU A 97 7.48 9.71 0.93
CA GLU A 97 6.95 9.29 2.22
C GLU A 97 6.71 10.47 3.17
N GLN A 98 7.60 11.48 3.17
CA GLN A 98 7.40 12.74 3.90
C GLN A 98 6.06 13.38 3.50
N LEU A 99 5.80 13.48 2.19
CA LEU A 99 4.57 14.03 1.64
C LEU A 99 3.34 13.25 2.10
N LEU A 100 3.38 11.93 1.99
CA LEU A 100 2.29 11.05 2.40
C LEU A 100 2.02 11.13 3.91
N LEU A 101 3.06 11.09 4.73
CA LEU A 101 2.95 11.19 6.19
C LEU A 101 2.43 12.56 6.63
N ALA A 102 2.97 13.66 6.09
CA ALA A 102 2.50 15.01 6.40
C ALA A 102 1.02 15.17 6.01
N SER A 103 0.64 14.70 4.82
CA SER A 103 -0.75 14.71 4.39
C SER A 103 -1.67 13.88 5.29
N CYS A 104 -1.19 12.74 5.81
CA CYS A 104 -1.90 11.96 6.82
C CYS A 104 -2.17 12.75 8.10
N MET A 105 -1.21 13.58 8.51
CA MET A 105 -1.36 14.42 9.71
C MET A 105 -2.39 15.52 9.54
N GLU A 106 -2.43 16.14 8.36
CA GLU A 106 -3.39 17.21 8.04
C GLU A 106 -4.82 16.67 7.83
N ASN A 107 -4.95 15.39 7.48
CA ASN A 107 -6.23 14.76 7.19
C ASN A 107 -6.58 13.70 8.24
N SER A 108 -7.26 14.10 9.30
CA SER A 108 -7.69 13.20 10.37
C SER A 108 -8.55 12.05 9.82
N GLY A 109 -8.29 10.81 10.25
CA GLY A 109 -9.02 9.62 9.80
C GLY A 109 -8.62 9.11 8.40
N SER A 110 -7.54 9.64 7.78
CA SER A 110 -6.98 9.07 6.55
C SER A 110 -6.28 7.73 6.81
N LEU A 111 -6.27 6.86 5.80
CA LEU A 111 -5.42 5.67 5.78
C LEU A 111 -4.08 6.01 5.12
N PHE A 112 -3.00 5.48 5.65
CA PHE A 112 -1.68 5.51 5.06
C PHE A 112 -1.40 4.17 4.39
N MET A 113 -1.31 4.15 3.06
CA MET A 113 -1.00 2.93 2.32
C MET A 113 0.45 2.99 1.83
N THR A 114 1.27 2.05 2.30
CA THR A 114 2.70 1.98 1.92
C THR A 114 3.19 0.55 1.74
N GLY A 115 4.13 0.36 0.81
CA GLY A 115 4.94 -0.86 0.64
C GLY A 115 6.28 -0.79 1.37
N ASP A 116 6.75 0.40 1.75
CA ASP A 116 8.05 0.56 2.41
C ASP A 116 7.97 0.40 3.92
N LYS A 117 8.42 -0.77 4.37
CA LYS A 117 8.51 -1.10 5.79
C LYS A 117 9.61 -0.35 6.52
N ARG A 118 10.62 0.17 5.81
CA ARG A 118 11.69 0.97 6.43
C ARG A 118 11.15 2.32 6.90
N CYS A 119 10.23 2.92 6.14
CA CYS A 119 9.52 4.12 6.56
C CYS A 119 8.74 3.88 7.86
N LEU A 120 7.95 2.80 7.94
CA LEU A 120 7.22 2.45 9.17
C LEU A 120 8.15 2.19 10.34
N GLN A 121 9.27 1.47 10.10
CA GLN A 121 10.30 1.23 11.12
C GLN A 121 10.94 2.53 11.59
N ALA A 122 11.26 3.44 10.67
CA ALA A 122 11.84 4.74 11.01
C ALA A 122 10.92 5.55 11.92
N VAL A 123 9.60 5.53 11.70
CA VAL A 123 8.62 6.17 12.60
C VAL A 123 8.62 5.49 13.97
N MET A 124 8.67 4.15 14.03
CA MET A 124 8.71 3.40 15.30
C MET A 124 9.99 3.69 16.10
N ASP A 125 11.14 3.71 15.43
CA ASP A 125 12.44 3.91 16.08
C ASP A 125 12.61 5.36 16.58
N ASN A 126 11.88 6.31 15.99
CA ASN A 126 11.95 7.74 16.32
C ASN A 126 10.69 8.26 17.02
N GLN A 127 9.95 7.40 17.74
CA GLN A 127 8.69 7.76 18.43
C GLN A 127 8.79 9.04 19.27
N ALA A 128 9.90 9.25 19.98
CA ALA A 128 10.10 10.43 20.83
C ALA A 128 10.10 11.73 20.01
N ILE A 129 10.59 11.68 18.76
CA ILE A 129 10.71 12.84 17.87
C ILE A 129 9.40 13.06 17.13
N VAL A 130 8.78 11.98 16.63
CA VAL A 130 7.57 12.01 15.80
C VAL A 130 6.35 11.39 16.50
N ALA A 131 6.19 11.62 17.80
CA ALA A 131 5.12 11.03 18.61
C ALA A 131 3.71 11.24 18.02
N ARG A 132 3.44 12.41 17.45
CA ARG A 132 2.17 12.71 16.78
C ARG A 132 1.95 11.83 15.55
N VAL A 133 2.99 11.61 14.73
CA VAL A 133 2.93 10.76 13.53
C VAL A 133 2.74 9.30 13.95
N HIS A 134 3.54 8.81 14.91
CA HIS A 134 3.38 7.48 15.46
C HIS A 134 1.94 7.23 15.94
N SER A 135 1.41 8.09 16.79
CA SER A 135 0.02 7.96 17.30
C SER A 135 -1.02 8.01 16.19
N ARG A 136 -0.77 8.83 15.14
CA ARG A 136 -1.68 8.95 14.00
C ARG A 136 -1.73 7.70 13.13
N LEU A 137 -0.63 6.96 13.04
CA LEU A 137 -0.54 5.74 12.24
C LEU A 137 -1.20 4.53 12.91
N LEU A 138 -1.43 4.54 14.22
CA LEU A 138 -2.14 3.45 14.91
C LEU A 138 -3.49 3.19 14.22
N ASP A 139 -3.77 1.91 13.92
CA ASP A 139 -4.99 1.44 13.25
C ASP A 139 -5.29 2.12 11.89
N SER A 140 -4.27 2.68 11.23
CA SER A 140 -4.46 3.51 10.02
C SER A 140 -3.61 3.09 8.82
N VAL A 141 -2.77 2.07 8.94
CA VAL A 141 -1.83 1.66 7.88
C VAL A 141 -2.35 0.46 7.11
N VAL A 142 -2.22 0.52 5.80
CA VAL A 142 -2.42 -0.62 4.89
C VAL A 142 -1.09 -0.90 4.19
N THR A 143 -0.46 -2.03 4.53
CA THR A 143 0.75 -2.51 3.80
C THR A 143 0.34 -3.32 2.58
N PHE A 144 1.28 -3.60 1.68
CA PHE A 144 1.01 -4.47 0.53
C PHE A 144 0.47 -5.84 0.97
N GLU A 145 1.07 -6.46 1.97
CA GLU A 145 0.64 -7.77 2.48
C GLU A 145 -0.74 -7.70 3.13
N SER A 146 -1.02 -6.65 3.92
CA SER A 146 -2.36 -6.50 4.50
C SER A 146 -3.42 -6.22 3.43
N ALA A 147 -3.08 -5.51 2.35
CA ALA A 147 -3.97 -5.32 1.20
C ALA A 147 -4.30 -6.66 0.51
N LEU A 148 -3.31 -7.56 0.37
CA LEU A 148 -3.56 -8.92 -0.15
C LEU A 148 -4.46 -9.73 0.77
N LEU A 149 -4.25 -9.67 2.09
CA LEU A 149 -5.10 -10.34 3.08
C LEU A 149 -6.54 -9.79 3.07
N LEU A 150 -6.70 -8.48 2.96
CA LEU A 150 -8.00 -7.84 2.81
C LEU A 150 -8.67 -8.22 1.47
N SER A 151 -7.89 -8.40 0.41
CA SER A 151 -8.38 -8.91 -0.88
C SER A 151 -8.92 -10.33 -0.71
N VAL A 152 -8.21 -11.21 0.01
CA VAL A 152 -8.67 -12.57 0.32
C VAL A 152 -9.98 -12.54 1.13
N ALA A 153 -10.08 -11.64 2.11
CA ALA A 153 -11.29 -11.50 2.93
C ALA A 153 -12.51 -11.01 2.12
N SER A 154 -12.28 -10.17 1.10
CA SER A 154 -13.36 -9.59 0.28
C SER A 154 -13.74 -10.45 -0.93
N LEU A 155 -12.76 -11.00 -1.64
CA LEU A 155 -12.95 -11.67 -2.93
C LEU A 155 -12.89 -13.21 -2.82
N GLY A 156 -12.45 -13.73 -1.68
CA GLY A 156 -12.18 -15.15 -1.47
C GLY A 156 -10.77 -15.57 -1.90
N PHE A 157 -10.24 -16.60 -1.24
CA PHE A 157 -8.86 -17.07 -1.44
C PHE A 157 -8.58 -17.51 -2.87
N GLU A 158 -9.44 -18.35 -3.45
CA GLU A 158 -9.24 -18.93 -4.78
C GLU A 158 -9.13 -17.86 -5.87
N ALA A 159 -9.98 -16.82 -5.80
CA ALA A 159 -9.98 -15.71 -6.77
C ALA A 159 -8.66 -14.92 -6.69
N VAL A 160 -8.21 -14.58 -5.47
CA VAL A 160 -6.97 -13.84 -5.26
C VAL A 160 -5.76 -14.70 -5.61
N TYR A 161 -5.72 -15.95 -5.16
CA TYR A 161 -4.61 -16.87 -5.41
C TYR A 161 -4.36 -17.09 -6.90
N LYS A 162 -5.45 -17.23 -7.68
CA LYS A 162 -5.35 -17.34 -9.15
C LYS A 162 -4.64 -16.13 -9.77
N GLN A 163 -4.93 -14.92 -9.32
CA GLN A 163 -4.27 -13.71 -9.82
C GLN A 163 -2.79 -13.68 -9.41
N LEU A 164 -2.49 -14.06 -8.17
CA LEU A 164 -1.12 -14.08 -7.67
C LEU A 164 -0.22 -15.09 -8.40
N ILE A 165 -0.76 -16.26 -8.80
CA ILE A 165 -0.02 -17.26 -9.59
C ILE A 165 0.29 -16.74 -10.99
N LEU A 166 -0.68 -16.10 -11.64
CA LEU A 166 -0.52 -15.58 -13.00
C LEU A 166 0.52 -14.47 -13.09
N ASN A 167 0.67 -13.70 -11.99
CA ASN A 167 1.52 -12.52 -11.93
C ASN A 167 2.48 -12.52 -10.73
N PRO A 168 3.33 -13.55 -10.53
CA PRO A 168 4.13 -13.69 -9.31
C PRO A 168 5.36 -12.77 -9.25
N LYS A 169 5.48 -11.79 -10.13
CA LYS A 169 6.70 -10.99 -10.32
C LYS A 169 6.90 -9.82 -9.37
N PRO A 170 5.86 -9.20 -8.73
CA PRO A 170 6.04 -7.92 -8.05
C PRO A 170 6.97 -7.99 -6.85
N ASP A 171 7.08 -9.15 -6.20
CA ASP A 171 7.80 -9.23 -4.93
C ASP A 171 8.40 -10.62 -4.69
N ALA A 172 9.67 -10.66 -4.22
CA ALA A 172 10.34 -11.91 -3.89
C ALA A 172 9.67 -12.63 -2.71
N MET A 173 9.15 -11.88 -1.74
CA MET A 173 8.41 -12.39 -0.60
C MET A 173 7.10 -13.04 -1.05
N LEU A 174 6.36 -12.39 -1.96
CA LEU A 174 5.13 -12.96 -2.50
C LEU A 174 5.37 -14.30 -3.20
N LYS A 175 6.49 -14.44 -3.94
CA LYS A 175 6.88 -15.71 -4.55
C LYS A 175 7.07 -16.82 -3.53
N LEU A 176 7.57 -16.50 -2.34
CA LEU A 176 7.70 -17.47 -1.25
C LEU A 176 6.34 -17.81 -0.64
N ALA A 177 5.51 -16.80 -0.41
CA ALA A 177 4.19 -16.99 0.19
C ALA A 177 3.28 -17.90 -0.62
N ILE A 178 3.29 -17.77 -1.96
CA ILE A 178 2.41 -18.54 -2.86
C ILE A 178 2.96 -19.91 -3.28
N ARG A 179 4.11 -20.35 -2.75
CA ARG A 179 4.67 -21.68 -3.06
C ARG A 179 3.77 -22.84 -2.65
N ASP A 180 3.12 -22.67 -1.49
CA ASP A 180 2.12 -23.60 -1.01
C ASP A 180 0.73 -23.09 -1.40
N CYS A 181 -0.05 -23.91 -2.09
CA CYS A 181 -1.40 -23.54 -2.55
C CYS A 181 -2.45 -23.56 -1.42
N GLN A 182 -2.05 -23.82 -0.18
CA GLN A 182 -2.98 -23.86 0.95
C GLN A 182 -3.24 -22.46 1.50
N GLN A 183 -4.51 -22.09 1.64
CA GLN A 183 -4.92 -20.78 2.16
C GLN A 183 -4.22 -20.44 3.48
N HIS A 184 -4.17 -21.38 4.44
CA HIS A 184 -3.56 -21.13 5.74
C HIS A 184 -2.07 -20.80 5.62
N SER A 185 -1.32 -21.49 4.74
CA SER A 185 0.10 -21.24 4.53
C SER A 185 0.36 -19.88 3.89
N VAL A 186 -0.41 -19.55 2.84
CA VAL A 186 -0.29 -18.25 2.15
C VAL A 186 -0.63 -17.11 3.11
N CYS A 187 -1.79 -17.17 3.76
CA CYS A 187 -2.23 -16.14 4.70
C CYS A 187 -1.31 -16.04 5.92
N GLY A 188 -0.84 -17.16 6.45
CA GLY A 188 0.12 -17.20 7.56
C GLY A 188 1.45 -16.54 7.19
N CYS A 189 1.96 -16.83 6.00
CA CYS A 189 3.17 -16.19 5.48
C CYS A 189 2.97 -14.66 5.34
N LEU A 190 1.90 -14.21 4.70
CA LEU A 190 1.60 -12.78 4.55
C LEU A 190 1.46 -12.07 5.91
N LEU A 191 0.76 -12.69 6.88
CA LEU A 191 0.64 -12.18 8.25
C LEU A 191 1.99 -12.05 8.94
N SER A 192 2.89 -13.02 8.76
CA SER A 192 4.22 -12.99 9.38
C SER A 192 5.01 -11.73 8.99
N TYR A 193 4.87 -11.28 7.75
CA TYR A 193 5.52 -10.06 7.24
C TYR A 193 4.91 -8.75 7.77
N THR A 194 3.69 -8.80 8.32
CA THR A 194 3.05 -7.61 8.94
C THR A 194 3.22 -7.58 10.45
N ARG A 195 3.75 -8.64 11.06
CA ARG A 195 3.77 -8.86 12.52
C ARG A 195 4.39 -7.69 13.29
N GLN A 196 5.47 -7.14 12.78
CA GLN A 196 6.22 -6.04 13.39
C GLN A 196 5.38 -4.74 13.44
N PHE A 197 4.52 -4.51 12.44
CA PHE A 197 3.73 -3.29 12.28
C PHE A 197 2.26 -3.49 12.64
N TYR A 198 1.94 -4.54 13.38
CA TYR A 198 0.55 -4.90 13.65
C TYR A 198 -0.24 -3.78 14.34
N GLU A 199 0.40 -3.00 15.20
CA GLU A 199 -0.25 -1.87 15.89
C GLU A 199 -0.78 -0.83 14.90
N TYR A 200 -0.07 -0.62 13.81
CA TYR A 200 -0.43 0.33 12.77
C TYR A 200 -1.52 -0.17 11.82
N LEU A 201 -1.70 -1.50 11.68
CA LEU A 201 -2.59 -2.04 10.65
C LEU A 201 -4.03 -1.59 10.83
N ALA A 202 -4.61 -1.08 9.74
CA ALA A 202 -6.04 -0.85 9.62
C ALA A 202 -6.81 -2.17 9.41
N PHE A 203 -8.11 -2.16 9.70
CA PHE A 203 -9.03 -3.29 9.43
C PHE A 203 -8.61 -4.61 10.09
N LYS A 204 -8.06 -4.55 11.30
CA LYS A 204 -7.58 -5.74 12.05
C LYS A 204 -8.66 -6.81 12.23
N ASP A 205 -9.92 -6.41 12.34
CA ASP A 205 -11.10 -7.27 12.43
C ASP A 205 -11.38 -8.09 11.17
N ARG A 206 -10.89 -7.63 10.01
CA ARG A 206 -11.01 -8.31 8.71
C ARG A 206 -9.78 -9.15 8.37
N LEU A 207 -8.68 -8.97 9.09
CA LEU A 207 -7.47 -9.79 8.90
C LEU A 207 -7.66 -11.15 9.57
N PRO A 208 -7.02 -12.22 9.05
CA PRO A 208 -7.05 -13.52 9.68
C PRO A 208 -6.54 -13.44 11.14
N ALA A 209 -7.22 -14.14 12.05
CA ALA A 209 -6.83 -14.14 13.45
C ALA A 209 -5.41 -14.69 13.63
N ARG A 210 -4.56 -13.98 14.38
CA ARG A 210 -3.16 -14.36 14.66
C ARG A 210 -3.03 -15.78 15.20
N THR A 211 -3.98 -16.21 16.01
CA THR A 211 -4.01 -17.54 16.65
C THR A 211 -4.28 -18.70 15.68
N MET A 212 -4.73 -18.42 14.46
CA MET A 212 -4.96 -19.44 13.44
C MET A 212 -3.67 -19.90 12.73
N TYR A 213 -2.56 -19.16 12.88
CA TYR A 213 -1.33 -19.34 12.09
C TYR A 213 -0.05 -19.39 12.95
N LEU A 214 -0.20 -19.47 14.28
CA LEU A 214 0.85 -19.74 15.25
C LEU A 214 0.80 -21.21 15.68
#